data_a165fd7f6e90c64865fbac955ef3f958
#
_entry.id   a165fd7f6e90c64865fbac955ef3f958
#
_cell.length_a   1.000
_cell.length_b   1.000
_cell.length_c   1.000
_cell.angle_alpha   90.00
_cell.angle_beta   90.00
_cell.angle_gamma   90.00
#
_symmetry.space_group_name_H-M   'P 1'
#
loop_
_entity.id
_entity.type
_entity.pdbx_description
1 polymer ?
#
loop_
_entity_poly.entity_id
_entity_poly.type
_entity_poly.pdbx_seq_one_letter_code
_entity_poly.pdbx_strand_id
1 'polypeptide(L)'
;MTAPVRCRLRPANALDAGRTGWILHRFALDTPWMPVLYSEAETISFCGVMIDRGWVTVAEQEGRVVGFLARDGAEICSLYLAPGSCGQGIGKALLRQAKAAQPQLWLNVFEANTSARRFYQREGFQQGARGTGQDNEEGLPDIRLDWVDETKQEAEE
;
A
#
# COMPACT_ATOMS: atom_id res chain seq x y z
N MET A 1 -10.73 -10.35 -23.75
CA MET A 1 -9.60 -9.42 -23.62
C MET A 1 -9.94 -8.34 -22.63
N THR A 2 -9.19 -8.29 -21.53
CA THR A 2 -9.42 -7.27 -20.52
C THR A 2 -8.89 -5.93 -21.00
N ALA A 3 -9.69 -4.87 -20.85
CA ALA A 3 -9.24 -3.53 -21.17
C ALA A 3 -8.05 -3.17 -20.27
N PRO A 4 -7.03 -2.46 -20.80
CA PRO A 4 -5.93 -2.01 -19.95
C PRO A 4 -6.44 -1.08 -18.85
N VAL A 5 -5.80 -1.15 -17.69
CA VAL A 5 -6.13 -0.27 -16.57
C VAL A 5 -5.87 1.18 -16.99
N ARG A 6 -6.92 2.00 -16.94
CA ARG A 6 -6.83 3.41 -17.29
C ARG A 6 -6.67 4.24 -16.02
N CYS A 7 -5.50 4.18 -15.43
CA CYS A 7 -5.18 5.05 -14.31
C CYS A 7 -3.84 5.75 -14.59
N ARG A 8 -3.72 6.95 -14.05
CA ARG A 8 -2.50 7.73 -14.10
C ARG A 8 -1.86 7.72 -12.73
N LEU A 9 -0.60 7.35 -12.67
CA LEU A 9 0.18 7.44 -11.44
C LEU A 9 0.90 8.78 -11.41
N ARG A 10 0.85 9.46 -10.28
CA ARG A 10 1.56 10.71 -10.08
C ARG A 10 1.94 10.88 -8.60
N PRO A 11 2.96 11.71 -8.30
CA PRO A 11 3.26 12.06 -6.92
C PRO A 11 2.05 12.75 -6.29
N ALA A 12 1.79 12.46 -5.01
CA ALA A 12 0.74 13.14 -4.27
C ALA A 12 1.16 14.57 -3.93
N ASN A 13 0.18 15.45 -3.79
CA ASN A 13 0.38 16.79 -3.27
C ASN A 13 -0.55 17.02 -2.07
N ALA A 14 -0.41 18.16 -1.40
CA ALA A 14 -1.15 18.44 -0.16
C ALA A 14 -2.67 18.33 -0.32
N LEU A 15 -3.20 18.60 -1.52
CA LEU A 15 -4.64 18.51 -1.79
C LEU A 15 -5.15 17.07 -1.79
N ASP A 16 -4.26 16.08 -1.91
CA ASP A 16 -4.63 14.67 -1.92
C ASP A 16 -4.81 14.08 -0.53
N ALA A 17 -4.42 14.81 0.54
CA ALA A 17 -4.48 14.28 1.90
C ALA A 17 -5.89 13.86 2.31
N GLY A 18 -6.90 14.66 1.97
CA GLY A 18 -8.30 14.35 2.29
C GLY A 18 -8.76 13.05 1.67
N ARG A 19 -8.48 12.85 0.40
CA ARG A 19 -8.92 11.65 -0.34
C ARG A 19 -8.14 10.41 0.08
N THR A 20 -6.82 10.51 0.20
CA THR A 20 -6.01 9.37 0.66
C THR A 20 -6.37 8.98 2.08
N GLY A 21 -6.57 9.95 2.96
CA GLY A 21 -7.01 9.68 4.33
C GLY A 21 -8.39 9.04 4.39
N TRP A 22 -9.31 9.48 3.53
CA TRP A 22 -10.63 8.85 3.41
C TRP A 22 -10.52 7.39 2.99
N ILE A 23 -9.69 7.10 1.99
CA ILE A 23 -9.48 5.73 1.50
C ILE A 23 -8.96 4.84 2.64
N LEU A 24 -7.94 5.30 3.36
CA LEU A 24 -7.34 4.54 4.47
C LEU A 24 -8.34 4.34 5.61
N HIS A 25 -9.05 5.39 5.99
CA HIS A 25 -10.04 5.30 7.07
C HIS A 25 -11.21 4.40 6.69
N ARG A 26 -11.65 4.48 5.43
CA ARG A 26 -12.71 3.61 4.92
C ARG A 26 -12.31 2.13 4.97
N PHE A 27 -11.06 1.83 4.68
CA PHE A 27 -10.54 0.47 4.81
C PHE A 27 -10.71 -0.04 6.25
N ALA A 28 -10.34 0.78 7.25
CA ALA A 28 -10.48 0.39 8.65
C ALA A 28 -11.95 0.19 9.03
N LEU A 29 -12.84 1.08 8.59
CA LEU A 29 -14.27 0.97 8.89
C LEU A 29 -14.92 -0.27 8.26
N ASP A 30 -14.50 -0.61 7.04
CA ASP A 30 -15.10 -1.70 6.27
C ASP A 30 -14.48 -3.08 6.57
N THR A 31 -13.42 -3.12 7.37
CA THR A 31 -12.68 -4.36 7.65
C THR A 31 -13.03 -4.87 9.05
N PRO A 32 -13.78 -6.00 9.17
CA PRO A 32 -14.31 -6.44 10.46
C PRO A 32 -13.26 -6.74 11.53
N TRP A 33 -12.09 -7.24 11.14
CA TRP A 33 -11.01 -7.58 12.09
C TRP A 33 -10.12 -6.40 12.48
N MET A 34 -10.27 -5.24 11.80
CA MET A 34 -9.41 -4.08 12.04
C MET A 34 -10.01 -3.19 13.12
N PRO A 35 -9.28 -2.89 14.22
CA PRO A 35 -9.74 -1.89 15.17
C PRO A 35 -9.64 -0.50 14.55
N VAL A 36 -10.66 0.33 14.79
CA VAL A 36 -10.66 1.72 14.35
C VAL A 36 -10.04 2.56 15.47
N LEU A 37 -8.74 2.81 15.37
CA LEU A 37 -7.98 3.52 16.39
C LEU A 37 -7.99 5.03 16.22
N TYR A 38 -8.27 5.51 15.02
CA TYR A 38 -8.14 6.92 14.67
C TYR A 38 -9.40 7.42 13.97
N SER A 39 -9.71 8.69 14.17
CA SER A 39 -10.78 9.38 13.44
C SER A 39 -10.35 9.60 11.99
N GLU A 40 -11.32 9.96 11.15
CA GLU A 40 -11.03 10.32 9.76
C GLU A 40 -10.06 11.52 9.70
N ALA A 41 -10.27 12.52 10.55
CA ALA A 41 -9.40 13.70 10.58
C ALA A 41 -7.96 13.34 10.96
N GLU A 42 -7.78 12.47 11.94
CA GLU A 42 -6.46 12.00 12.33
C GLU A 42 -5.77 11.20 11.21
N THR A 43 -6.54 10.38 10.51
CA THR A 43 -6.05 9.59 9.38
C THR A 43 -5.64 10.48 8.21
N ILE A 44 -6.41 11.54 7.94
CA ILE A 44 -6.08 12.55 6.93
C ILE A 44 -4.75 13.24 7.30
N SER A 45 -4.59 13.62 8.56
CA SER A 45 -3.34 14.23 9.03
C SER A 45 -2.14 13.31 8.86
N PHE A 46 -2.32 12.03 9.16
CA PHE A 46 -1.28 11.01 8.97
C PHE A 46 -0.86 10.92 7.50
N CYS A 47 -1.83 10.86 6.60
CA CYS A 47 -1.56 10.84 5.16
C CYS A 47 -0.87 12.13 4.70
N GLY A 48 -1.27 13.27 5.26
CA GLY A 48 -0.63 14.56 4.98
C GLY A 48 0.85 14.57 5.32
N VAL A 49 1.23 13.96 6.44
CA VAL A 49 2.64 13.84 6.84
C VAL A 49 3.42 13.01 5.83
N MET A 50 2.88 11.86 5.41
CA MET A 50 3.54 11.01 4.42
C MET A 50 3.69 11.72 3.07
N ILE A 51 2.67 12.47 2.67
CA ILE A 51 2.70 13.26 1.42
C ILE A 51 3.79 14.34 1.51
N ASP A 52 3.85 15.03 2.64
CA ASP A 52 4.85 16.08 2.86
C ASP A 52 6.28 15.53 2.80
N ARG A 53 6.47 14.30 3.22
CA ARG A 53 7.78 13.62 3.14
C ARG A 53 8.12 13.12 1.73
N GLY A 54 7.21 13.23 0.78
CA GLY A 54 7.44 12.78 -0.59
C GLY A 54 7.30 11.27 -0.78
N TRP A 55 6.63 10.59 0.15
CA TRP A 55 6.52 9.14 0.13
C TRP A 55 5.38 8.59 -0.72
N VAL A 56 4.42 9.44 -1.13
CA VAL A 56 3.14 8.97 -1.64
C VAL A 56 3.01 9.14 -3.13
N THR A 57 2.64 8.06 -3.81
CA THR A 57 2.19 8.04 -5.21
C THR A 57 0.71 7.74 -5.20
N VAL A 58 -0.08 8.52 -5.92
CA VAL A 58 -1.52 8.28 -6.08
C VAL A 58 -1.82 7.73 -7.47
N ALA A 59 -2.87 6.92 -7.54
CA ALA A 59 -3.46 6.46 -8.80
C ALA A 59 -4.74 7.27 -9.03
N GLU A 60 -4.80 7.92 -10.18
CA GLU A 60 -5.92 8.78 -10.55
C GLU A 60 -6.65 8.18 -11.75
N GLN A 61 -7.96 8.10 -11.65
CA GLN A 61 -8.82 7.57 -12.68
C GLN A 61 -9.96 8.56 -12.89
N GLU A 62 -10.11 9.06 -14.11
CA GLU A 62 -11.14 10.05 -14.45
C GLU A 62 -11.11 11.28 -13.53
N GLY A 63 -9.90 11.77 -13.23
CA GLY A 63 -9.71 12.95 -12.39
C GLY A 63 -9.87 12.70 -10.89
N ARG A 64 -10.03 11.46 -10.46
CA ARG A 64 -10.29 11.12 -9.07
C ARG A 64 -9.24 10.13 -8.55
N VAL A 65 -8.70 10.38 -7.37
CA VAL A 65 -7.77 9.44 -6.74
C VAL A 65 -8.53 8.19 -6.29
N VAL A 66 -8.11 7.04 -6.78
CA VAL A 66 -8.73 5.74 -6.50
C VAL A 66 -7.81 4.79 -5.73
N GLY A 67 -6.59 5.20 -5.47
CA GLY A 67 -5.65 4.41 -4.69
C GLY A 67 -4.36 5.15 -4.45
N PHE A 68 -3.55 4.65 -3.53
CA PHE A 68 -2.25 5.24 -3.27
C PHE A 68 -1.29 4.22 -2.67
N LEU A 69 -0.01 4.48 -2.86
CA LEU A 69 1.07 3.74 -2.22
C LEU A 69 1.99 4.74 -1.54
N ALA A 70 2.32 4.49 -0.26
CA ALA A 70 3.30 5.26 0.48
C ALA A 70 4.53 4.39 0.73
N ARG A 71 5.70 4.95 0.49
CA ARG A 71 6.96 4.22 0.56
C ARG A 71 8.05 5.09 1.16
N ASP A 72 8.69 4.57 2.20
CA ASP A 72 9.89 5.16 2.79
C ASP A 72 11.08 4.30 2.36
N GLY A 73 11.78 4.71 1.29
CA GLY A 73 12.86 3.89 0.73
C GLY A 73 12.34 2.53 0.28
N ALA A 74 12.86 1.47 0.86
CA ALA A 74 12.47 0.09 0.55
C ALA A 74 11.19 -0.35 1.29
N GLU A 75 10.78 0.37 2.32
CA GLU A 75 9.59 0.01 3.09
C GLU A 75 8.31 0.52 2.44
N ILE A 76 7.38 -0.39 2.13
CA ILE A 76 6.03 -0.01 1.75
C ILE A 76 5.22 0.20 3.04
N CYS A 77 4.87 1.45 3.30
CA CYS A 77 4.14 1.83 4.50
C CYS A 77 2.64 1.67 4.34
N SER A 78 2.13 1.89 3.12
CA SER A 78 0.70 1.84 2.82
C SER A 78 0.48 1.50 1.35
N LEU A 79 -0.56 0.70 1.10
CA LEU A 79 -1.09 0.46 -0.25
C LEU A 79 -2.57 0.17 -0.11
N TYR A 80 -3.39 1.13 -0.49
CA TYR A 80 -4.84 1.05 -0.32
C TYR A 80 -5.56 1.55 -1.56
N LEU A 81 -6.72 0.94 -1.84
CA LEU A 81 -7.58 1.31 -2.96
C LEU A 81 -8.94 1.76 -2.44
N ALA A 82 -9.59 2.67 -3.16
CA ALA A 82 -10.94 3.08 -2.85
C ALA A 82 -11.92 1.91 -3.02
N PRO A 83 -13.00 1.88 -2.22
CA PRO A 83 -14.06 0.88 -2.43
C PRO A 83 -14.54 0.89 -3.88
N GLY A 84 -14.71 -0.29 -4.46
CA GLY A 84 -15.12 -0.43 -5.86
C GLY A 84 -14.00 -0.36 -6.87
N SER A 85 -12.77 -0.03 -6.46
CA SER A 85 -11.62 0.07 -7.35
C SER A 85 -10.71 -1.15 -7.29
N CYS A 86 -11.02 -2.12 -6.46
CA CYS A 86 -10.26 -3.36 -6.34
C CYS A 86 -10.51 -4.27 -7.55
N GLY A 87 -9.51 -5.10 -7.90
CA GLY A 87 -9.65 -6.05 -9.00
C GLY A 87 -9.45 -5.49 -10.39
N GLN A 88 -9.01 -4.22 -10.49
CA GLN A 88 -8.79 -3.55 -11.78
C GLN A 88 -7.31 -3.40 -12.14
N GLY A 89 -6.41 -3.96 -11.34
CA GLY A 89 -4.97 -3.85 -11.59
C GLY A 89 -4.33 -2.57 -11.09
N ILE A 90 -5.05 -1.72 -10.36
CA ILE A 90 -4.53 -0.45 -9.84
C ILE A 90 -3.43 -0.69 -8.79
N GLY A 91 -3.67 -1.61 -7.86
CA GLY A 91 -2.67 -1.97 -6.86
C GLY A 91 -1.40 -2.53 -7.48
N LYS A 92 -1.56 -3.34 -8.51
CA LYS A 92 -0.43 -3.90 -9.27
C LYS A 92 0.37 -2.80 -9.97
N ALA A 93 -0.31 -1.81 -10.55
CA ALA A 93 0.36 -0.68 -11.22
C ALA A 93 1.19 0.14 -10.21
N LEU A 94 0.61 0.44 -9.06
CA LEU A 94 1.31 1.15 -7.99
C LEU A 94 2.53 0.36 -7.50
N LEU A 95 2.36 -0.94 -7.29
CA LEU A 95 3.45 -1.79 -6.81
C LEU A 95 4.57 -1.92 -7.85
N ARG A 96 4.22 -2.02 -9.13
CA ARG A 96 5.21 -2.08 -10.21
C ARG A 96 6.10 -0.83 -10.26
N GLN A 97 5.51 0.34 -10.02
CA GLN A 97 6.30 1.58 -9.95
C GLN A 97 7.30 1.53 -8.78
N ALA A 98 6.87 1.03 -7.62
CA ALA A 98 7.76 0.87 -6.47
C ALA A 98 8.89 -0.13 -6.79
N LYS A 99 8.57 -1.23 -7.46
CA LYS A 99 9.56 -2.23 -7.88
C LYS A 99 10.59 -1.66 -8.86
N ALA A 100 10.16 -0.74 -9.72
CA ALA A 100 11.06 -0.08 -10.67
C ALA A 100 12.01 0.89 -9.95
N ALA A 101 11.59 1.45 -8.82
CA ALA A 101 12.35 2.44 -8.06
C ALA A 101 13.35 1.83 -7.07
N GLN A 102 13.13 0.58 -6.64
CA GLN A 102 13.92 -0.06 -5.59
C GLN A 102 14.29 -1.49 -5.99
N PRO A 103 15.53 -1.94 -5.70
CA PRO A 103 15.93 -3.32 -5.99
C PRO A 103 15.34 -4.33 -5.01
N GLN A 104 14.82 -3.87 -3.89
CA GLN A 104 14.14 -4.68 -2.90
C GLN A 104 13.07 -3.87 -2.20
N LEU A 105 12.02 -4.54 -1.77
CA LEU A 105 10.92 -3.93 -1.03
C LEU A 105 10.54 -4.84 0.13
N TRP A 106 10.02 -4.25 1.20
CA TRP A 106 9.49 -5.02 2.31
C TRP A 106 8.31 -4.29 2.93
N LEU A 107 7.48 -5.06 3.60
CA LEU A 107 6.32 -4.52 4.32
C LEU A 107 5.92 -5.47 5.44
N ASN A 108 5.09 -4.98 6.33
CA ASN A 108 4.40 -5.82 7.29
C ASN A 108 2.91 -5.86 6.91
N VAL A 109 2.33 -7.05 6.91
CA VAL A 109 0.92 -7.25 6.61
C VAL A 109 0.28 -7.99 7.79
N PHE A 110 -0.94 -7.61 8.16
CA PHE A 110 -1.65 -8.33 9.20
C PHE A 110 -1.97 -9.75 8.72
N GLU A 111 -1.76 -10.73 9.60
CA GLU A 111 -2.03 -12.13 9.27
C GLU A 111 -3.49 -12.34 8.83
N ALA A 112 -4.42 -11.59 9.41
CA ALA A 112 -5.84 -11.65 9.07
C ALA A 112 -6.16 -11.11 7.67
N ASN A 113 -5.27 -10.31 7.08
CA ASN A 113 -5.50 -9.71 5.77
C ASN A 113 -5.14 -10.68 4.66
N THR A 114 -5.99 -11.68 4.45
CA THR A 114 -5.75 -12.75 3.47
C THR A 114 -5.73 -12.24 2.03
N SER A 115 -6.54 -11.25 1.70
CA SER A 115 -6.55 -10.63 0.36
C SER A 115 -5.21 -9.99 0.03
N ALA A 116 -4.67 -9.20 0.94
CA ALA A 116 -3.38 -8.55 0.74
C ALA A 116 -2.26 -9.59 0.67
N ARG A 117 -2.29 -10.59 1.54
CA ARG A 117 -1.28 -11.67 1.53
C ARG A 117 -1.24 -12.40 0.19
N ARG A 118 -2.40 -12.72 -0.37
CA ARG A 118 -2.50 -13.36 -1.70
C ARG A 118 -1.99 -12.45 -2.80
N PHE A 119 -2.33 -11.16 -2.72
CA PHE A 119 -1.87 -10.17 -3.69
C PHE A 119 -0.34 -10.09 -3.70
N TYR A 120 0.29 -9.92 -2.54
CA TYR A 120 1.74 -9.82 -2.46
C TYR A 120 2.43 -11.12 -2.85
N GLN A 121 1.85 -12.26 -2.50
CA GLN A 121 2.39 -13.56 -2.90
C GLN A 121 2.42 -13.70 -4.44
N ARG A 122 1.34 -13.32 -5.12
CA ARG A 122 1.28 -13.32 -6.58
C ARG A 122 2.31 -12.35 -7.19
N GLU A 123 2.61 -11.28 -6.47
CA GLU A 123 3.58 -10.27 -6.93
C GLU A 123 5.03 -10.63 -6.57
N GLY A 124 5.26 -11.81 -6.03
CA GLY A 124 6.60 -12.33 -5.81
C GLY A 124 7.18 -12.08 -4.42
N PHE A 125 6.38 -11.60 -3.47
CA PHE A 125 6.83 -11.41 -2.11
C PHE A 125 6.89 -12.75 -1.36
N GLN A 126 7.91 -12.91 -0.52
CA GLN A 126 8.11 -14.11 0.30
C GLN A 126 7.91 -13.77 1.77
N GLN A 127 7.35 -14.73 2.51
CA GLN A 127 7.11 -14.55 3.94
C GLN A 127 8.41 -14.61 4.72
N GLY A 128 8.56 -13.65 5.63
CA GLY A 128 9.65 -13.60 6.60
C GLY A 128 9.12 -13.81 8.01
N ALA A 129 9.64 -13.04 8.96
CA ALA A 129 9.32 -13.16 10.37
C ALA A 129 7.85 -12.84 10.67
N ARG A 130 7.27 -13.57 11.63
CA ARG A 130 5.92 -13.31 12.15
C ARG A 130 6.01 -12.58 13.47
N GLY A 131 5.14 -11.58 13.65
CA GLY A 131 4.97 -10.87 14.91
C GLY A 131 3.70 -11.29 15.61
N THR A 132 3.67 -11.12 16.93
CA THR A 132 2.50 -11.48 17.75
C THR A 132 1.49 -10.35 17.91
N GLY A 133 1.83 -9.15 17.41
CA GLY A 133 1.02 -7.95 17.61
C GLY A 133 1.46 -7.08 18.78
N GLN A 134 2.48 -7.49 19.53
CA GLN A 134 2.97 -6.73 20.67
C GLN A 134 3.64 -5.42 20.23
N ASP A 135 4.19 -5.38 19.03
CA ASP A 135 4.96 -4.24 18.52
C ASP A 135 4.15 -3.32 17.61
N ASN A 136 2.86 -3.57 17.41
CA ASN A 136 2.01 -2.69 16.62
C ASN A 136 0.84 -2.16 17.45
N GLU A 137 0.30 -1.01 17.02
CA GLU A 137 -0.77 -0.32 17.74
C GLU A 137 -2.08 -1.11 17.76
N GLU A 138 -2.33 -1.87 16.70
CA GLU A 138 -3.57 -2.64 16.53
C GLU A 138 -3.59 -3.89 17.41
N GLY A 139 -2.43 -4.35 17.89
CA GLY A 139 -2.34 -5.55 18.70
C GLY A 139 -2.64 -6.83 17.93
N LEU A 140 -2.46 -6.83 16.61
CA LEU A 140 -2.78 -7.93 15.74
C LEU A 140 -1.52 -8.62 15.21
N PRO A 141 -1.53 -9.96 15.10
CA PRO A 141 -0.40 -10.67 14.49
C PRO A 141 -0.13 -10.17 13.08
N ASP A 142 1.13 -9.99 12.75
CA ASP A 142 1.56 -9.53 11.44
C ASP A 142 2.67 -10.43 10.88
N ILE A 143 2.93 -10.26 9.59
CA ILE A 143 3.92 -11.03 8.86
C ILE A 143 4.74 -10.06 8.03
N ARG A 144 6.07 -10.17 8.11
CA ARG A 144 6.95 -9.42 7.21
C ARG A 144 6.99 -10.12 5.86
N LEU A 145 6.84 -9.34 4.80
CA LEU A 145 6.96 -9.81 3.42
C LEU A 145 8.12 -9.09 2.75
N ASP A 146 8.92 -9.83 2.00
CA ASP A 146 10.10 -9.31 1.32
C ASP A 146 10.05 -9.65 -0.18
N TRP A 147 10.44 -8.68 -1.00
CA TRP A 147 10.60 -8.85 -2.45
C TRP A 147 11.99 -8.37 -2.86
N VAL A 148 12.65 -9.13 -3.71
CA VAL A 148 13.95 -8.79 -4.27
C VAL A 148 13.87 -8.91 -5.80
N ASP A 149 14.43 -7.91 -6.49
CA ASP A 149 14.54 -7.95 -7.94
C ASP A 149 15.68 -8.90 -8.32
N GLU A 150 15.33 -10.11 -8.71
CA GLU A 150 16.30 -11.15 -9.07
C GLU A 150 17.17 -10.74 -10.26
N THR A 151 16.59 -9.96 -11.19
CA THR A 151 17.32 -9.47 -12.37
C THR A 151 18.47 -8.57 -11.96
N LYS A 152 18.24 -7.65 -11.02
CA LYS A 152 19.26 -6.73 -10.53
C LYS A 152 20.30 -7.47 -9.69
N GLN A 153 19.88 -8.50 -8.94
CA GLN A 153 20.77 -9.28 -8.12
C GLN A 153 21.73 -10.13 -8.97
N GLU A 154 21.24 -10.71 -10.08
CA GLU A 154 22.08 -11.46 -11.02
C GLU A 154 23.11 -10.56 -11.71
N ALA A 155 22.78 -9.30 -11.97
CA ALA A 155 23.68 -8.34 -12.61
C ALA A 155 24.84 -7.91 -11.68
N GLU A 156 24.68 -8.05 -10.36
CA GLU A 156 25.71 -7.72 -9.38
C GLU A 156 26.68 -8.89 -9.11
N GLU A 157 26.33 -10.09 -9.54
CA GLU A 157 27.17 -11.27 -9.46
C GLU A 157 28.11 -11.33 -10.69
#